data_628411ecdb0a36428108a0794203757d
#
_entry.id   628411ecdb0a36428108a0794203757d
#
_cell.length_a   1.000
_cell.length_b   1.000
_cell.length_c   1.000
_cell.angle_alpha   90.00
_cell.angle_beta   90.00
_cell.angle_gamma   90.00
#
_symmetry.space_group_name_H-M   'P 1'
#
loop_
_entity.id
_entity.type
_entity.pdbx_description
1 polymer ?
#
loop_
_entity_poly.entity_id
_entity_poly.type
_entity_poly.pdbx_seq_one_letter_code
_entity_poly.pdbx_strand_id
1 'polypeptide(L)'
;MSTTIKSTYLGDLYCEAIHEPSGSKLKTAAPPDNHGKGDKFSPTDLAATALGTCYLTLMGISAQGHDINMNGTTATVIKHMSEDKPRRIVKLEVKIDFCPGIPFNHRGLLEAVAVNCPTAKSLHPDIKIEYQFNFPD
;
A
#
# COMPACT_ATOMS: atom_id res chain seq x y z
N MET A 1 3.87 -4.99 -20.86
CA MET A 1 5.01 -4.91 -19.95
C MET A 1 4.85 -5.96 -18.86
N SER A 2 5.91 -6.69 -18.54
CA SER A 2 5.88 -7.70 -17.48
C SER A 2 7.08 -7.53 -16.55
N THR A 3 6.93 -7.97 -15.30
CA THR A 3 7.97 -7.87 -14.29
C THR A 3 8.09 -9.21 -13.57
N THR A 4 9.32 -9.70 -13.43
CA THR A 4 9.59 -10.98 -12.78
C THR A 4 10.07 -10.75 -11.34
N ILE A 5 9.43 -11.45 -10.42
CA ILE A 5 9.77 -11.47 -9.00
C ILE A 5 10.02 -12.91 -8.61
N LYS A 6 11.16 -13.17 -7.98
CA LYS A 6 11.53 -14.52 -7.52
C LYS A 6 11.54 -14.56 -6.01
N SER A 7 10.83 -15.50 -5.42
CA SER A 7 10.75 -15.66 -3.96
C SER A 7 11.33 -17.03 -3.57
N THR A 8 12.03 -17.04 -2.46
CA THR A 8 12.67 -18.25 -1.92
C THR A 8 12.20 -18.44 -0.48
N TYR A 9 11.77 -19.67 -0.15
CA TYR A 9 11.46 -20.03 1.23
C TYR A 9 12.76 -20.30 1.98
N LEU A 10 12.95 -19.58 3.09
CA LEU A 10 14.18 -19.67 3.89
C LEU A 10 14.08 -20.64 5.08
N GLY A 11 12.92 -21.19 5.35
CA GLY A 11 12.64 -21.95 6.55
C GLY A 11 12.06 -21.07 7.65
N ASP A 12 11.52 -21.69 8.67
CA ASP A 12 10.94 -21.02 9.85
C ASP A 12 9.87 -19.97 9.51
N LEU A 13 9.15 -20.20 8.39
CA LEU A 13 8.07 -19.31 7.92
C LEU A 13 8.56 -17.93 7.44
N TYR A 14 9.82 -17.88 6.99
CA TYR A 14 10.39 -16.70 6.36
C TYR A 14 10.59 -16.93 4.86
N CYS A 15 10.39 -15.87 4.07
CA CYS A 15 10.70 -15.86 2.65
C CYS A 15 11.53 -14.61 2.31
N GLU A 16 12.28 -14.70 1.22
CA GLU A 16 12.95 -13.54 0.64
C GLU A 16 12.46 -13.38 -0.80
N ALA A 17 12.09 -12.17 -1.18
CA ALA A 17 11.68 -11.85 -2.54
C ALA A 17 12.70 -10.93 -3.18
N ILE A 18 12.98 -11.17 -4.47
CA ILE A 18 13.92 -10.37 -5.26
C ILE A 18 13.14 -9.81 -6.46
N HIS A 19 13.21 -8.50 -6.62
CA HIS A 19 12.74 -7.81 -7.81
C HIS A 19 13.83 -7.95 -8.88
N GLU A 20 13.63 -8.87 -9.82
CA GLU A 20 14.65 -9.21 -10.79
C GLU A 20 15.21 -8.01 -11.56
N PRO A 21 14.38 -7.07 -12.05
CA PRO A 21 14.93 -5.95 -12.84
C PRO A 21 15.90 -5.05 -12.06
N SER A 22 15.68 -4.85 -10.76
CA SER A 22 16.49 -3.93 -9.95
C SER A 22 17.42 -4.62 -8.98
N GLY A 23 17.20 -5.91 -8.69
CA GLY A 23 17.90 -6.61 -7.64
C GLY A 23 17.46 -6.24 -6.22
N SER A 24 16.44 -5.40 -6.08
CA SER A 24 15.90 -5.03 -4.77
C SER A 24 15.33 -6.24 -4.05
N LYS A 25 15.53 -6.30 -2.73
CA LYS A 25 15.14 -7.46 -1.92
C LYS A 25 14.25 -7.04 -0.76
N LEU A 26 13.37 -7.95 -0.36
CA LEU A 26 12.62 -7.81 0.89
C LEU A 26 12.43 -9.19 1.51
N LYS A 27 12.16 -9.22 2.82
CA LYS A 27 11.85 -10.45 3.55
C LYS A 27 10.44 -10.38 4.10
N THR A 28 9.77 -11.53 4.12
CA THR A 28 8.44 -11.69 4.73
C THR A 28 8.49 -12.69 5.87
N ALA A 29 7.55 -12.58 6.78
CA ALA A 29 7.34 -13.54 7.86
C ALA A 29 5.86 -13.83 7.98
N ALA A 30 5.51 -15.04 8.44
CA ALA A 30 4.14 -15.35 8.79
C ALA A 30 3.68 -14.45 9.94
N PRO A 31 2.41 -14.01 9.95
CA PRO A 31 1.91 -13.16 11.03
C PRO A 31 1.63 -13.96 12.31
N PRO A 32 1.52 -13.27 13.46
CA PRO A 32 1.30 -13.97 14.74
C PRO A 32 0.00 -14.78 14.78
N ASP A 33 -1.04 -14.33 14.08
CA ASP A 33 -2.32 -15.04 14.00
C ASP A 33 -2.32 -16.16 12.96
N ASN A 34 -1.15 -16.46 12.36
CA ASN A 34 -0.98 -17.57 11.42
C ASN A 34 0.40 -18.23 11.61
N HIS A 35 0.70 -18.65 12.84
CA HIS A 35 1.88 -19.42 13.23
C HIS A 35 3.22 -18.69 13.19
N GLY A 36 3.27 -17.41 12.86
CA GLY A 36 4.50 -16.65 12.73
C GLY A 36 4.84 -15.80 13.94
N LYS A 37 6.00 -15.13 13.87
CA LYS A 37 6.47 -14.22 14.92
C LYS A 37 6.02 -12.76 14.70
N GLY A 38 5.62 -12.42 13.48
CA GLY A 38 5.17 -11.08 13.16
C GLY A 38 6.28 -10.03 13.20
N ASP A 39 7.53 -10.42 13.05
CA ASP A 39 8.69 -9.53 13.11
C ASP A 39 9.03 -8.91 11.76
N LYS A 40 8.28 -9.22 10.72
CA LYS A 40 8.41 -8.66 9.38
C LYS A 40 7.03 -8.53 8.75
N PHE A 41 6.96 -7.90 7.59
CA PHE A 41 5.74 -7.84 6.80
C PHE A 41 5.28 -9.27 6.44
N SER A 42 4.01 -9.56 6.66
CA SER A 42 3.41 -10.77 6.08
C SER A 42 3.07 -10.52 4.60
N PRO A 43 2.79 -11.56 3.82
CA PRO A 43 2.35 -11.37 2.43
C PRO A 43 1.11 -10.48 2.31
N THR A 44 0.13 -10.61 3.19
CA THR A 44 -1.06 -9.74 3.16
C THR A 44 -0.75 -8.32 3.64
N ASP A 45 0.25 -8.13 4.52
CA ASP A 45 0.75 -6.81 4.86
C ASP A 45 1.32 -6.11 3.63
N LEU A 46 2.01 -6.84 2.76
CA LEU A 46 2.55 -6.29 1.51
C LEU A 46 1.44 -5.83 0.57
N ALA A 47 0.32 -6.54 0.53
CA ALA A 47 -0.84 -6.11 -0.25
C ALA A 47 -1.37 -4.77 0.27
N ALA A 48 -1.46 -4.61 1.59
CA ALA A 48 -1.87 -3.35 2.21
C ALA A 48 -0.86 -2.24 1.94
N THR A 49 0.43 -2.55 2.03
CA THR A 49 1.52 -1.61 1.71
C THR A 49 1.43 -1.15 0.26
N ALA A 50 1.16 -2.08 -0.66
CA ALA A 50 1.03 -1.76 -2.07
C ALA A 50 -0.08 -0.73 -2.32
N LEU A 51 -1.20 -0.85 -1.61
CA LEU A 51 -2.30 0.10 -1.76
C LEU A 51 -1.90 1.51 -1.30
N GLY A 52 -1.35 1.62 -0.10
CA GLY A 52 -0.94 2.92 0.44
C GLY A 52 0.14 3.61 -0.38
N THR A 53 1.16 2.85 -0.78
CA THR A 53 2.25 3.40 -1.59
C THR A 53 1.78 3.76 -3.00
N CYS A 54 0.82 3.01 -3.56
CA CYS A 54 0.24 3.35 -4.86
C CYS A 54 -0.49 4.69 -4.81
N TYR A 55 -1.28 4.93 -3.77
CA TYR A 55 -1.95 6.22 -3.58
C TYR A 55 -0.93 7.36 -3.56
N LEU A 56 0.12 7.22 -2.73
CA LEU A 56 1.15 8.23 -2.62
C LEU A 56 1.89 8.47 -3.94
N THR A 57 2.19 7.40 -4.67
CA THR A 57 2.92 7.50 -5.93
C THR A 57 2.09 8.21 -7.01
N LEU A 58 0.80 7.87 -7.13
CA LEU A 58 -0.07 8.51 -8.11
C LEU A 58 -0.24 9.99 -7.82
N MET A 59 -0.46 10.33 -6.55
CA MET A 59 -0.52 11.74 -6.14
C MET A 59 0.81 12.45 -6.39
N GLY A 60 1.93 11.77 -6.12
CA GLY A 60 3.25 12.31 -6.38
C GLY A 60 3.49 12.64 -7.85
N ILE A 61 3.06 11.76 -8.75
CA ILE A 61 3.14 12.01 -10.19
C ILE A 61 2.35 13.26 -10.58
N SER A 62 1.12 13.38 -10.06
CA SER A 62 0.29 14.56 -10.31
C SER A 62 0.90 15.83 -9.73
N ALA A 63 1.41 15.74 -8.51
CA ALA A 63 2.04 16.88 -7.82
C ALA A 63 3.26 17.39 -8.60
N GLN A 64 4.10 16.50 -9.11
CA GLN A 64 5.25 16.88 -9.92
C GLN A 64 4.84 17.63 -11.17
N GLY A 65 3.76 17.23 -11.81
CA GLY A 65 3.24 17.91 -13.01
C GLY A 65 2.71 19.32 -12.75
N HIS A 66 2.48 19.69 -11.49
CA HIS A 66 1.93 20.99 -11.08
C HIS A 66 2.87 21.74 -10.15
N ASP A 67 4.15 21.35 -10.08
CA ASP A 67 5.17 21.96 -9.20
C ASP A 67 4.74 22.01 -7.73
N ILE A 68 4.03 20.98 -7.28
CA ILE A 68 3.60 20.84 -5.88
C ILE A 68 4.55 19.91 -5.17
N ASN A 69 5.06 20.34 -4.01
CA ASN A 69 5.89 19.51 -3.15
C ASN A 69 4.98 18.82 -2.11
N MET A 70 4.89 17.50 -2.18
CA MET A 70 4.16 16.74 -1.15
C MET A 70 5.08 15.84 -0.33
N ASN A 71 6.36 16.17 -0.26
CA ASN A 71 7.31 15.41 0.57
C ASN A 71 6.85 15.42 2.04
N GLY A 72 6.89 14.25 2.67
CA GLY A 72 6.44 14.08 4.04
C GLY A 72 4.97 13.69 4.17
N THR A 73 4.21 13.70 3.09
CA THR A 73 2.84 13.15 3.10
C THR A 73 2.89 11.67 3.45
N THR A 74 2.00 11.23 4.34
CA THR A 74 1.98 9.84 4.82
C THR A 74 0.70 9.12 4.44
N ALA A 75 0.81 7.81 4.28
CA ALA A 75 -0.33 6.92 4.15
C ALA A 75 -0.30 5.91 5.28
N THR A 76 -1.38 5.84 6.05
CA THR A 76 -1.57 4.81 7.07
C THR A 76 -2.63 3.85 6.56
N VAL A 77 -2.30 2.56 6.50
CA VAL A 77 -3.24 1.54 6.04
C VAL A 77 -3.50 0.56 7.17
N ILE A 78 -4.78 0.36 7.51
CA ILE A 78 -5.20 -0.63 8.49
C ILE A 78 -5.81 -1.79 7.72
N LYS A 79 -5.20 -2.95 7.87
CA LYS A 79 -5.62 -4.19 7.22
C LYS A 79 -6.51 -5.00 8.16
N HIS A 80 -7.71 -5.37 7.68
CA HIS A 80 -8.63 -6.21 8.44
C HIS A 80 -8.75 -7.57 7.76
N MET A 81 -8.41 -8.62 8.49
CA MET A 81 -8.55 -10.00 8.01
C MET A 81 -9.93 -10.55 8.37
N SER A 82 -10.39 -11.54 7.61
CA SER A 82 -11.65 -12.21 7.87
C SER A 82 -11.61 -12.99 9.18
N GLU A 83 -12.76 -13.10 9.83
CA GLU A 83 -12.94 -13.98 10.98
C GLU A 83 -13.37 -15.38 10.56
N ASP A 84 -14.00 -15.48 9.39
CA ASP A 84 -14.43 -16.76 8.80
C ASP A 84 -13.41 -17.27 7.78
N LYS A 85 -13.62 -18.48 7.32
CA LYS A 85 -12.78 -19.12 6.30
C LYS A 85 -13.40 -18.96 4.91
N PRO A 86 -12.57 -18.87 3.85
CA PRO A 86 -11.10 -18.89 3.88
C PRO A 86 -10.54 -17.58 4.41
N ARG A 87 -9.41 -17.65 5.10
CA ARG A 87 -8.70 -16.47 5.60
C ARG A 87 -8.34 -15.54 4.46
N ARG A 88 -8.72 -14.28 4.57
CA ARG A 88 -8.54 -13.30 3.50
C ARG A 88 -8.64 -11.88 4.05
N ILE A 89 -8.14 -10.92 3.27
CA ILE A 89 -8.35 -9.50 3.57
C ILE A 89 -9.80 -9.16 3.26
N VAL A 90 -10.52 -8.55 4.20
CA VAL A 90 -11.91 -8.12 3.99
C VAL A 90 -12.06 -6.61 3.91
N LYS A 91 -11.12 -5.85 4.49
CA LYS A 91 -11.19 -4.39 4.48
C LYS A 91 -9.79 -3.79 4.59
N LEU A 92 -9.57 -2.69 3.86
CA LEU A 92 -8.37 -1.87 3.95
C LEU A 92 -8.82 -0.43 4.18
N GLU A 93 -8.40 0.16 5.30
CA GLU A 93 -8.64 1.56 5.61
C GLU A 93 -7.38 2.34 5.29
N VAL A 94 -7.50 3.34 4.42
CA VAL A 94 -6.37 4.17 3.98
C VAL A 94 -6.58 5.59 4.46
N LYS A 95 -5.64 6.11 5.21
CA LYS A 95 -5.64 7.48 5.69
C LYS A 95 -4.43 8.20 5.14
N ILE A 96 -4.66 9.25 4.37
CA ILE A 96 -3.59 10.08 3.80
C ILE A 96 -3.53 11.38 4.59
N ASP A 97 -2.40 11.63 5.23
CA ASP A 97 -2.13 12.89 5.93
C ASP A 97 -1.13 13.70 5.11
N PHE A 98 -1.61 14.77 4.51
CA PHE A 98 -0.80 15.61 3.64
C PHE A 98 0.14 16.49 4.43
N CYS A 99 1.31 16.75 3.84
CA CYS A 99 2.23 17.77 4.34
C CYS A 99 1.59 19.16 4.20
N PRO A 100 2.08 20.15 4.96
CA PRO A 100 1.60 21.54 4.78
C PRO A 100 1.94 22.09 3.40
N GLY A 101 1.16 23.08 2.96
CA GLY A 101 1.47 23.83 1.75
C GLY A 101 0.86 23.31 0.46
N ILE A 102 -0.04 22.33 0.52
CA ILE A 102 -0.75 21.90 -0.68
C ILE A 102 -1.78 22.97 -1.06
N PRO A 103 -1.69 23.57 -2.26
CA PRO A 103 -2.66 24.59 -2.68
C PRO A 103 -4.08 24.06 -2.63
N PHE A 104 -5.00 24.86 -2.08
CA PHE A 104 -6.38 24.46 -1.91
C PHE A 104 -7.03 24.02 -3.21
N ASN A 105 -6.74 24.72 -4.29
CA ASN A 105 -7.34 24.44 -5.61
C ASN A 105 -6.79 23.17 -6.28
N HIS A 106 -5.78 22.51 -5.71
CA HIS A 106 -5.25 21.23 -6.23
C HIS A 106 -5.62 20.02 -5.37
N ARG A 107 -6.25 20.25 -4.21
CA ARG A 107 -6.57 19.15 -3.27
C ARG A 107 -7.53 18.12 -3.88
N GLY A 108 -8.58 18.60 -4.53
CA GLY A 108 -9.55 17.71 -5.19
C GLY A 108 -8.94 16.88 -6.30
N LEU A 109 -7.98 17.44 -7.05
CA LEU A 109 -7.28 16.69 -8.09
C LEU A 109 -6.43 15.57 -7.53
N LEU A 110 -5.70 15.85 -6.44
CA LEU A 110 -4.87 14.82 -5.78
C LEU A 110 -5.74 13.67 -5.27
N GLU A 111 -6.86 13.97 -4.64
CA GLU A 111 -7.78 12.94 -4.18
C GLU A 111 -8.34 12.11 -5.35
N ALA A 112 -8.69 12.76 -6.44
CA ALA A 112 -9.26 12.08 -7.61
C ALA A 112 -8.27 11.12 -8.27
N VAL A 113 -6.99 11.52 -8.39
CA VAL A 113 -5.99 10.65 -9.02
C VAL A 113 -5.63 9.46 -8.12
N ALA A 114 -5.67 9.65 -6.81
CA ALA A 114 -5.34 8.58 -5.87
C ALA A 114 -6.30 7.39 -5.99
N VAL A 115 -7.59 7.66 -6.14
CA VAL A 115 -8.60 6.58 -6.18
C VAL A 115 -8.58 5.78 -7.48
N ASN A 116 -7.86 6.25 -8.51
CA ASN A 116 -7.64 5.48 -9.74
C ASN A 116 -6.46 4.51 -9.63
N CYS A 117 -6.15 4.09 -8.43
CA CYS A 117 -5.00 3.25 -8.09
C CYS A 117 -5.05 1.89 -8.81
N PRO A 118 -4.01 1.53 -9.61
CA PRO A 118 -3.95 0.21 -10.24
C PRO A 118 -3.96 -0.94 -9.22
N THR A 119 -3.36 -0.75 -8.06
CA THR A 119 -3.39 -1.75 -7.00
C THR A 119 -4.82 -2.02 -6.53
N ALA A 120 -5.60 -0.97 -6.28
CA ALA A 120 -7.00 -1.14 -5.88
C ALA A 120 -7.81 -1.86 -6.95
N LYS A 121 -7.56 -1.55 -8.23
CA LYS A 121 -8.22 -2.22 -9.37
C LYS A 121 -7.84 -3.69 -9.49
N SER A 122 -6.70 -4.08 -8.94
CA SER A 122 -6.18 -5.45 -9.03
C SER A 122 -6.54 -6.32 -7.83
N LEU A 123 -7.06 -5.72 -6.76
CA LEU A 123 -7.51 -6.45 -5.58
C LEU A 123 -8.90 -7.05 -5.81
N HIS A 124 -9.22 -8.08 -5.03
CA HIS A 124 -10.54 -8.71 -5.13
C HIS A 124 -11.64 -7.68 -4.85
N PRO A 125 -12.71 -7.65 -5.65
CA PRO A 125 -13.77 -6.64 -5.51
C PRO A 125 -14.52 -6.73 -4.19
N ASP A 126 -14.48 -7.87 -3.48
CA ASP A 126 -15.12 -8.01 -2.17
C ASP A 126 -14.32 -7.33 -1.05
N ILE A 127 -13.08 -6.90 -1.31
CA ILE A 127 -12.33 -6.15 -0.31
C ILE A 127 -12.88 -4.73 -0.26
N LYS A 128 -13.37 -4.33 0.92
CA LYS A 128 -13.86 -2.98 1.12
C LYS A 128 -12.68 -2.04 1.34
N ILE A 129 -12.55 -1.05 0.47
CA ILE A 129 -11.51 -0.01 0.60
C ILE A 129 -12.17 1.27 1.05
N GLU A 130 -11.78 1.76 2.22
CA GLU A 130 -12.21 3.05 2.76
C GLU A 130 -11.00 3.98 2.78
N TYR A 131 -11.21 5.23 2.38
CA TYR A 131 -10.10 6.19 2.34
C TYR A 131 -10.52 7.52 2.94
N GLN A 132 -9.56 8.20 3.55
CA GLN A 132 -9.73 9.51 4.15
C GLN A 132 -8.51 10.35 3.81
N PHE A 133 -8.76 11.59 3.37
CA PHE A 133 -7.70 12.55 3.02
C PHE A 133 -7.75 13.70 4.01
N ASN A 134 -6.64 13.98 4.67
CA ASN A 134 -6.55 15.02 5.67
C ASN A 134 -5.49 16.05 5.26
N PHE A 135 -5.90 17.29 5.14
CA PHE A 135 -5.01 18.43 4.89
C PHE A 135 -4.87 19.21 6.20
N PRO A 136 -3.62 19.60 6.60
CA PRO A 136 -3.40 20.18 7.92
C PRO A 136 -3.97 21.59 8.09
N ASP A 137 -4.32 22.25 7.02
CA ASP A 137 -4.81 23.65 7.06
C ASP A 137 -5.92 23.88 6.04
#